data_3f7d4c200b3e4864f55f9f7c9cbc337d
#
_entry.id   3f7d4c200b3e4864f55f9f7c9cbc337d
#
_cell.length_a   1.000
_cell.length_b   1.000
_cell.length_c   1.000
_cell.angle_alpha   90.00
_cell.angle_beta   90.00
_cell.angle_gamma   90.00
#
_symmetry.space_group_name_H-M   'P 1'
#
loop_
_entity.id
_entity.type
_entity.pdbx_description
1 polymer ?
#
loop_
_entity_poly.entity_id
_entity_poly.type
_entity_poly.pdbx_seq_one_letter_code
_entity_poly.pdbx_strand_id
1 'polypeptide(L)'
;MKSRTVIGEIAAAGALIGSYPLDWLVKNGEPYFSAPASEPVILIHGFGGSRSNLLALSAYLRLAGFDNLSYFEYPRWQSIADSAAQLGRIVEEKSGGQGAHLIGHSLGGTVARRYAAGARKAAVRSLVTLGSPYSYGQRSPAEVGIFGDDDPVVPAPIEALMSRAAFARIVTLREVGHLALIFHPEAMRIVGTELRANRASGGNAAAQ
;
A
#
# COMPACT_ATOMS: atom_id res chain seq x y z
N MET A 1 -20.80 7.24 12.10
CA MET A 1 -20.44 7.25 10.66
C MET A 1 -21.39 8.17 9.93
N LYS A 2 -20.87 9.10 9.13
CA LYS A 2 -21.69 10.06 8.38
C LYS A 2 -22.37 9.37 7.19
N SER A 3 -23.50 9.91 6.71
CA SER A 3 -24.27 9.29 5.60
C SER A 3 -23.43 9.11 4.31
N ARG A 4 -22.58 10.08 3.99
CA ARG A 4 -21.68 10.00 2.83
C ARG A 4 -20.66 8.88 2.95
N THR A 5 -20.12 8.66 4.15
CA THR A 5 -19.20 7.56 4.43
C THR A 5 -19.88 6.21 4.27
N VAL A 6 -21.14 6.06 4.77
CA VAL A 6 -21.91 4.82 4.57
C VAL A 6 -22.08 4.51 3.10
N ILE A 7 -22.47 5.50 2.28
CA ILE A 7 -22.64 5.32 0.85
C ILE A 7 -21.29 4.95 0.20
N GLY A 8 -20.20 5.61 0.59
CA GLY A 8 -18.87 5.32 0.10
C GLY A 8 -18.41 3.90 0.41
N GLU A 9 -18.64 3.43 1.63
CA GLU A 9 -18.29 2.07 2.07
C GLU A 9 -19.14 1.01 1.34
N ILE A 10 -20.44 1.24 1.15
CA ILE A 10 -21.31 0.33 0.38
C ILE A 10 -20.85 0.26 -1.07
N ALA A 11 -20.54 1.40 -1.69
CA ALA A 11 -20.04 1.43 -3.06
C ALA A 11 -18.68 0.72 -3.18
N ALA A 12 -17.77 0.94 -2.22
CA ALA A 12 -16.48 0.29 -2.16
C ALA A 12 -16.62 -1.23 -1.94
N ALA A 13 -17.49 -1.66 -1.02
CA ALA A 13 -17.78 -3.09 -0.82
C ALA A 13 -18.36 -3.73 -2.08
N GLY A 14 -19.27 -3.06 -2.77
CA GLY A 14 -19.81 -3.51 -4.06
C GLY A 14 -18.73 -3.63 -5.13
N ALA A 15 -17.81 -2.66 -5.23
CA ALA A 15 -16.68 -2.71 -6.15
C ALA A 15 -15.73 -3.87 -5.82
N LEU A 16 -15.45 -4.12 -4.54
CA LEU A 16 -14.63 -5.26 -4.10
C LEU A 16 -15.28 -6.59 -4.45
N ILE A 17 -16.55 -6.78 -4.14
CA ILE A 17 -17.28 -8.01 -4.48
C ILE A 17 -17.32 -8.19 -6.01
N GLY A 18 -17.60 -7.13 -6.76
CA GLY A 18 -17.63 -7.15 -8.22
C GLY A 18 -16.25 -7.40 -8.87
N SER A 19 -15.17 -7.16 -8.15
CA SER A 19 -13.81 -7.40 -8.66
C SER A 19 -13.32 -8.84 -8.51
N TYR A 20 -13.92 -9.66 -7.64
CA TYR A 20 -13.51 -11.05 -7.44
C TYR A 20 -13.51 -11.91 -8.72
N PRO A 21 -14.51 -11.82 -9.63
CA PRO A 21 -14.45 -12.52 -10.90
C PRO A 21 -13.26 -12.11 -11.79
N LEU A 22 -12.79 -10.86 -11.64
CA LEU A 22 -11.63 -10.35 -12.37
C LEU A 22 -10.30 -10.95 -11.88
N ASP A 23 -10.28 -11.53 -10.68
CA ASP A 23 -9.11 -12.21 -10.12
C ASP A 23 -8.62 -13.35 -11.03
N TRP A 24 -9.58 -14.07 -11.64
CA TRP A 24 -9.26 -15.13 -12.60
C TRP A 24 -8.64 -14.59 -13.89
N LEU A 25 -9.14 -13.46 -14.40
CA LEU A 25 -8.60 -12.80 -15.59
C LEU A 25 -7.19 -12.23 -15.33
N VAL A 26 -6.97 -11.68 -14.13
CA VAL A 26 -5.66 -11.15 -13.73
C VAL A 26 -4.66 -12.27 -13.40
N LYS A 27 -5.13 -13.42 -12.88
CA LYS A 27 -4.28 -14.60 -12.62
C LYS A 27 -3.68 -15.20 -13.88
N ASN A 28 -4.41 -15.18 -14.98
CA ASN A 28 -3.98 -15.75 -16.26
C ASN A 28 -3.31 -14.74 -17.18
N GLY A 29 -3.37 -13.46 -16.86
CA GLY A 29 -2.71 -12.37 -17.55
C GLY A 29 -1.85 -11.60 -16.56
N GLU A 30 -0.68 -12.14 -16.22
CA GLU A 30 0.38 -11.26 -15.73
C GLU A 30 0.57 -10.21 -16.83
N PRO A 31 0.26 -8.93 -16.60
CA PRO A 31 0.67 -7.92 -17.55
C PRO A 31 2.19 -7.80 -17.41
N TYR A 32 2.90 -8.62 -18.14
CA TYR A 32 4.33 -8.52 -18.38
C TYR A 32 4.61 -7.22 -19.14
N PHE A 33 4.55 -6.13 -18.46
CA PHE A 33 5.22 -4.90 -18.86
C PHE A 33 6.17 -4.50 -17.73
N SER A 34 7.10 -5.40 -17.43
CA SER A 34 8.30 -5.03 -16.71
C SER A 34 9.17 -4.28 -17.71
N ALA A 35 9.09 -2.96 -17.71
CA ALA A 35 10.20 -2.18 -18.19
C ALA A 35 11.36 -2.44 -17.20
N PRO A 36 12.46 -3.08 -17.60
CA PRO A 36 13.55 -3.49 -16.69
C PRO A 36 14.23 -2.32 -15.97
N ALA A 37 13.89 -1.09 -16.34
CA ALA A 37 14.52 0.13 -15.85
C ALA A 37 13.72 0.90 -14.80
N SER A 38 12.49 0.48 -14.46
CA SER A 38 11.67 1.20 -13.50
C SER A 38 11.64 0.50 -12.13
N GLU A 39 11.68 1.31 -11.07
CA GLU A 39 11.62 0.83 -9.69
C GLU A 39 10.33 0.05 -9.43
N PRO A 40 10.40 -1.14 -8.79
CA PRO A 40 9.22 -1.94 -8.54
C PRO A 40 8.30 -1.30 -7.49
N VAL A 41 7.01 -1.32 -7.77
CA VAL A 41 5.94 -0.93 -6.84
C VAL A 41 5.13 -2.18 -6.50
N ILE A 42 5.13 -2.56 -5.23
CA ILE A 42 4.45 -3.76 -4.73
C ILE A 42 3.19 -3.36 -3.98
N LEU A 43 2.05 -3.82 -4.46
CA LEU A 43 0.72 -3.59 -3.90
C LEU A 43 0.31 -4.77 -3.02
N ILE A 44 -0.14 -4.49 -1.78
CA ILE A 44 -0.37 -5.50 -0.74
C ILE A 44 -1.80 -5.32 -0.21
N HIS A 45 -2.66 -6.33 -0.44
CA HIS A 45 -4.07 -6.29 -0.04
C HIS A 45 -4.27 -6.46 1.48
N GLY A 46 -5.47 -6.11 1.97
CA GLY A 46 -5.89 -6.30 3.35
C GLY A 46 -6.36 -7.72 3.68
N PHE A 47 -6.79 -7.94 4.92
CA PHE A 47 -7.32 -9.22 5.38
C PHE A 47 -8.48 -9.69 4.50
N GLY A 48 -8.43 -10.94 4.05
CA GLY A 48 -9.47 -11.54 3.22
C GLY A 48 -9.60 -10.95 1.80
N GLY A 49 -8.71 -10.02 1.44
CA GLY A 49 -8.67 -9.44 0.09
C GLY A 49 -7.87 -10.27 -0.90
N SER A 50 -7.77 -9.72 -2.11
CA SER A 50 -6.95 -10.25 -3.20
C SER A 50 -6.40 -9.09 -4.03
N ARG A 51 -5.60 -9.39 -5.04
CA ARG A 51 -5.07 -8.37 -5.98
C ARG A 51 -6.18 -7.57 -6.66
N SER A 52 -7.35 -8.17 -6.90
CA SER A 52 -8.47 -7.49 -7.55
C SER A 52 -8.95 -6.26 -6.78
N ASN A 53 -8.79 -6.25 -5.45
CA ASN A 53 -9.15 -5.11 -4.61
C ASN A 53 -8.29 -3.86 -4.91
N LEU A 54 -7.10 -4.06 -5.48
CA LEU A 54 -6.14 -3.00 -5.75
C LEU A 54 -6.08 -2.58 -7.23
N LEU A 55 -6.97 -3.14 -8.08
CA LEU A 55 -6.97 -2.87 -9.53
C LEU A 55 -7.18 -1.39 -9.85
N ALA A 56 -8.10 -0.71 -9.14
CA ALA A 56 -8.36 0.71 -9.36
C ALA A 56 -7.11 1.56 -9.04
N LEU A 57 -6.46 1.27 -7.91
CA LEU A 57 -5.21 1.94 -7.52
C LEU A 57 -4.09 1.63 -8.52
N SER A 58 -3.96 0.37 -8.96
CA SER A 58 -2.93 0.02 -9.95
C SER A 58 -3.17 0.67 -11.31
N ALA A 59 -4.43 0.76 -11.75
CA ALA A 59 -4.79 1.47 -12.98
C ALA A 59 -4.42 2.96 -12.90
N TYR A 60 -4.74 3.61 -11.78
CA TYR A 60 -4.33 4.99 -11.53
C TYR A 60 -2.81 5.15 -11.59
N LEU A 61 -2.05 4.27 -10.94
CA LEU A 61 -0.59 4.34 -10.91
C LEU A 61 0.01 4.13 -12.30
N ARG A 62 -0.56 3.24 -13.12
CA ARG A 62 -0.15 3.07 -14.52
C ARG A 62 -0.34 4.36 -15.34
N LEU A 63 -1.52 4.99 -15.21
CA LEU A 63 -1.79 6.27 -15.85
C LEU A 63 -0.86 7.37 -15.33
N ALA A 64 -0.37 7.25 -14.11
CA ALA A 64 0.60 8.16 -13.50
C ALA A 64 2.07 7.85 -13.88
N GLY A 65 2.32 6.85 -14.76
CA GLY A 65 3.64 6.51 -15.30
C GLY A 65 4.44 5.53 -14.44
N PHE A 66 3.77 4.70 -13.62
CA PHE A 66 4.40 3.60 -12.89
C PHE A 66 4.08 2.27 -13.59
N ASP A 67 5.03 1.73 -14.34
CA ASP A 67 4.81 0.56 -15.19
C ASP A 67 5.21 -0.75 -14.53
N ASN A 68 6.15 -0.73 -13.57
CA ASN A 68 6.63 -1.90 -12.85
C ASN A 68 5.78 -2.16 -11.59
N LEU A 69 4.52 -2.55 -11.78
CA LEU A 69 3.58 -2.85 -10.71
C LEU A 69 3.46 -4.35 -10.51
N SER A 70 3.51 -4.80 -9.26
CA SER A 70 3.27 -6.18 -8.88
C SER A 70 2.37 -6.27 -7.65
N TYR A 71 1.74 -7.43 -7.44
CA TYR A 71 0.88 -7.68 -6.31
C TYR A 71 1.53 -8.73 -5.41
N PHE A 72 1.50 -8.47 -4.10
CA PHE A 72 1.86 -9.45 -3.10
C PHE A 72 0.59 -10.07 -2.52
N GLU A 73 0.43 -11.36 -2.71
CA GLU A 73 -0.67 -12.14 -2.18
C GLU A 73 -0.18 -13.08 -1.08
N TYR A 74 -0.94 -13.21 -0.02
CA TYR A 74 -0.67 -14.09 1.10
C TYR A 74 -1.95 -14.70 1.64
N PRO A 75 -1.91 -15.95 2.14
CA PRO A 75 -3.07 -16.59 2.74
C PRO A 75 -3.52 -15.85 4.00
N ARG A 76 -4.84 -15.71 4.19
CA ARG A 76 -5.42 -15.02 5.36
C ARG A 76 -5.07 -15.64 6.72
N TRP A 77 -4.66 -16.91 6.73
CA TRP A 77 -4.25 -17.62 7.93
C TRP A 77 -2.75 -17.56 8.21
N GLN A 78 -1.98 -16.98 7.30
CA GLN A 78 -0.54 -16.82 7.48
C GLN A 78 -0.24 -15.73 8.51
N SER A 79 0.77 -15.96 9.35
CA SER A 79 1.19 -14.96 10.32
C SER A 79 1.74 -13.71 9.65
N ILE A 80 1.64 -12.56 10.33
CA ILE A 80 2.24 -11.30 9.84
C ILE A 80 3.76 -11.46 9.65
N ALA A 81 4.42 -12.20 10.53
CA ALA A 81 5.87 -12.42 10.47
C ALA A 81 6.25 -13.23 9.23
N ASP A 82 5.54 -14.33 8.94
CA ASP A 82 5.79 -15.16 7.77
C ASP A 82 5.46 -14.42 6.47
N SER A 83 4.34 -13.66 6.46
CA SER A 83 3.97 -12.81 5.32
C SER A 83 5.03 -11.73 5.06
N ALA A 84 5.58 -11.12 6.10
CA ALA A 84 6.65 -10.14 5.97
C ALA A 84 7.96 -10.77 5.44
N ALA A 85 8.29 -11.98 5.90
CA ALA A 85 9.45 -12.72 5.40
C ALA A 85 9.27 -13.11 3.91
N GLN A 86 8.06 -13.52 3.52
CA GLN A 86 7.72 -13.82 2.12
C GLN A 86 7.78 -12.54 1.26
N LEU A 87 7.23 -11.42 1.75
CA LEU A 87 7.33 -10.13 1.07
C LEU A 87 8.79 -9.74 0.83
N GLY A 88 9.67 -9.99 1.80
CA GLY A 88 11.11 -9.71 1.67
C GLY A 88 11.76 -10.44 0.50
N ARG A 89 11.40 -11.71 0.27
CA ARG A 89 11.87 -12.48 -0.90
C ARG A 89 11.39 -11.86 -2.21
N ILE A 90 10.12 -11.46 -2.26
CA ILE A 90 9.54 -10.81 -3.45
C ILE A 90 10.20 -9.45 -3.72
N VAL A 91 10.45 -8.66 -2.68
CA VAL A 91 11.17 -7.37 -2.83
C VAL A 91 12.55 -7.61 -3.42
N GLU A 92 13.33 -8.56 -2.90
CA GLU A 92 14.67 -8.85 -3.40
C GLU A 92 14.64 -9.35 -4.86
N GLU A 93 13.72 -10.28 -5.18
CA GLU A 93 13.53 -10.80 -6.54
C GLU A 93 13.18 -9.69 -7.54
N LYS A 94 12.20 -8.85 -7.20
CA LYS A 94 11.68 -7.82 -8.13
C LYS A 94 12.61 -6.62 -8.27
N SER A 95 13.37 -6.29 -7.22
CA SER A 95 14.22 -5.10 -7.21
C SER A 95 15.68 -5.36 -7.58
N GLY A 96 16.11 -6.63 -7.62
CA GLY A 96 17.53 -6.96 -7.79
C GLY A 96 18.40 -6.31 -6.70
N GLY A 97 17.87 -6.13 -5.49
CA GLY A 97 18.57 -5.50 -4.37
C GLY A 97 18.55 -3.97 -4.35
N GLN A 98 17.91 -3.31 -5.34
CA GLN A 98 17.85 -1.85 -5.41
C GLN A 98 16.71 -1.23 -4.59
N GLY A 99 15.83 -2.06 -4.03
CA GLY A 99 14.69 -1.65 -3.23
C GLY A 99 13.42 -1.43 -4.05
N ALA A 100 12.29 -1.41 -3.32
CA ALA A 100 10.95 -1.29 -3.89
C ALA A 100 10.11 -0.26 -3.13
N HIS A 101 9.08 0.27 -3.81
CA HIS A 101 7.99 1.00 -3.18
C HIS A 101 6.94 0.00 -2.69
N LEU A 102 6.48 0.15 -1.47
CA LEU A 102 5.47 -0.71 -0.86
C LEU A 102 4.20 0.08 -0.60
N ILE A 103 3.06 -0.44 -1.06
CA ILE A 103 1.75 0.16 -0.81
C ILE A 103 0.86 -0.91 -0.19
N GLY A 104 0.44 -0.71 1.06
CA GLY A 104 -0.35 -1.69 1.79
C GLY A 104 -1.69 -1.14 2.28
N HIS A 105 -2.78 -1.88 2.03
CA HIS A 105 -4.09 -1.58 2.61
C HIS A 105 -4.32 -2.43 3.85
N SER A 106 -4.81 -1.82 4.94
CA SER A 106 -5.23 -2.52 6.15
C SER A 106 -4.11 -3.45 6.68
N LEU A 107 -4.37 -4.75 6.81
CA LEU A 107 -3.40 -5.77 7.21
C LEU A 107 -2.16 -5.79 6.29
N GLY A 108 -2.34 -5.53 4.99
CA GLY A 108 -1.23 -5.46 4.03
C GLY A 108 -0.20 -4.38 4.38
N GLY A 109 -0.66 -3.23 4.91
CA GLY A 109 0.24 -2.20 5.41
C GLY A 109 0.98 -2.64 6.70
N THR A 110 0.33 -3.41 7.56
CA THR A 110 0.97 -4.00 8.74
C THR A 110 2.07 -4.99 8.34
N VAL A 111 1.82 -5.84 7.34
CA VAL A 111 2.82 -6.76 6.77
C VAL A 111 4.00 -5.98 6.18
N ALA A 112 3.73 -4.95 5.37
CA ALA A 112 4.77 -4.11 4.78
C ALA A 112 5.61 -3.40 5.83
N ARG A 113 4.99 -2.86 6.88
CA ARG A 113 5.65 -2.20 8.01
C ARG A 113 6.52 -3.19 8.80
N ARG A 114 6.02 -4.40 9.03
CA ARG A 114 6.80 -5.46 9.70
C ARG A 114 8.04 -5.83 8.91
N TYR A 115 7.93 -5.94 7.58
CA TYR A 115 9.09 -6.14 6.71
C TYR A 115 10.06 -4.96 6.79
N ALA A 116 9.57 -3.74 6.59
CA ALA A 116 10.39 -2.53 6.59
C ALA A 116 11.19 -2.33 7.89
N ALA A 117 10.63 -2.72 9.03
CA ALA A 117 11.29 -2.65 10.34
C ALA A 117 12.53 -3.53 10.47
N GLY A 118 12.61 -4.63 9.71
CA GLY A 118 13.75 -5.57 9.70
C GLY A 118 14.62 -5.50 8.45
N ALA A 119 14.19 -4.73 7.44
CA ALA A 119 14.87 -4.64 6.16
C ALA A 119 16.06 -3.66 6.20
N ARG A 120 17.00 -3.84 5.27
CA ARG A 120 18.02 -2.81 5.01
C ARG A 120 17.32 -1.51 4.58
N LYS A 121 17.82 -0.36 5.01
CA LYS A 121 17.23 0.96 4.69
C LYS A 121 17.02 1.16 3.17
N ALA A 122 17.91 0.66 2.35
CA ALA A 122 17.83 0.75 0.89
C ALA A 122 16.80 -0.21 0.26
N ALA A 123 16.29 -1.20 0.99
CA ALA A 123 15.33 -2.18 0.45
C ALA A 123 13.90 -1.63 0.31
N VAL A 124 13.57 -0.58 1.07
CA VAL A 124 12.26 0.08 1.02
C VAL A 124 12.47 1.55 0.64
N ARG A 125 12.09 1.91 -0.59
CA ARG A 125 12.21 3.28 -1.09
C ARG A 125 11.13 4.20 -0.54
N SER A 126 9.91 3.72 -0.51
CA SER A 126 8.80 4.35 0.20
C SER A 126 7.84 3.30 0.73
N LEU A 127 7.18 3.64 1.82
CA LEU A 127 6.10 2.85 2.40
C LEU A 127 4.87 3.74 2.52
N VAL A 128 3.81 3.39 1.80
CA VAL A 128 2.50 4.05 1.92
C VAL A 128 1.49 3.05 2.45
N THR A 129 0.78 3.41 3.51
CA THR A 129 -0.24 2.56 4.12
C THR A 129 -1.59 3.24 4.11
N LEU A 130 -2.63 2.48 3.79
CA LEU A 130 -4.02 2.93 3.68
C LEU A 130 -4.84 2.22 4.76
N GLY A 131 -5.35 2.93 5.75
CA GLY A 131 -6.15 2.37 6.84
C GLY A 131 -5.46 1.22 7.58
N SER A 132 -4.16 1.32 7.86
CA SER A 132 -3.39 0.24 8.48
C SER A 132 -3.14 0.50 9.96
N PRO A 133 -3.53 -0.43 10.87
CA PRO A 133 -3.41 -0.20 12.31
C PRO A 133 -1.95 -0.13 12.77
N TYR A 134 -1.65 0.83 13.64
CA TYR A 134 -0.32 0.97 14.25
C TYR A 134 -0.07 0.07 15.46
N SER A 135 -1.10 -0.57 15.99
CA SER A 135 -0.98 -1.45 17.17
C SER A 135 -0.19 -2.74 16.93
N TYR A 136 -0.02 -3.15 15.68
CA TYR A 136 0.58 -4.44 15.31
C TYR A 136 1.97 -4.36 14.69
N GLY A 137 2.60 -3.21 14.64
CA GLY A 137 3.92 -3.11 14.00
C GLY A 137 4.70 -1.88 14.39
N GLN A 138 6.01 -1.97 14.20
CA GLN A 138 6.89 -0.83 14.34
C GLN A 138 6.68 0.13 13.16
N ARG A 139 6.86 1.43 13.40
CA ARG A 139 6.77 2.47 12.38
C ARG A 139 8.04 2.53 11.57
N SER A 140 7.90 2.84 10.28
CA SER A 140 9.05 3.10 9.42
C SER A 140 9.24 4.61 9.26
N PRO A 141 10.46 5.13 9.34
CA PRO A 141 10.73 6.55 9.13
C PRO A 141 10.26 7.08 7.76
N ALA A 142 10.21 6.22 6.77
CA ALA A 142 9.80 6.55 5.40
C ALA A 142 8.29 6.30 5.15
N GLU A 143 7.48 6.06 6.20
CA GLU A 143 6.07 5.74 6.04
C GLU A 143 5.20 6.97 5.88
N VAL A 144 4.27 6.91 4.93
CA VAL A 144 3.09 7.79 4.83
C VAL A 144 1.85 6.96 5.12
N GLY A 145 1.22 7.21 6.26
CA GLY A 145 -0.04 6.58 6.65
C GLY A 145 -1.24 7.44 6.26
N ILE A 146 -2.17 6.87 5.48
CA ILE A 146 -3.40 7.54 5.05
C ILE A 146 -4.57 6.88 5.77
N PHE A 147 -5.40 7.68 6.45
CA PHE A 147 -6.55 7.22 7.24
C PHE A 147 -7.82 7.95 6.82
N GLY A 148 -8.95 7.32 7.02
CA GLY A 148 -10.25 7.98 7.01
C GLY A 148 -10.63 8.46 8.42
N ASP A 149 -11.23 9.63 8.56
CA ASP A 149 -11.68 10.13 9.86
C ASP A 149 -12.95 9.41 10.36
N ASP A 150 -13.62 8.68 9.48
CA ASP A 150 -14.85 7.95 9.75
C ASP A 150 -14.70 6.43 9.50
N ASP A 151 -13.44 5.94 9.55
CA ASP A 151 -13.11 4.51 9.40
C ASP A 151 -13.53 3.72 10.66
N PRO A 152 -14.53 2.81 10.55
CA PRO A 152 -15.00 2.04 11.69
C PRO A 152 -14.11 0.85 12.04
N VAL A 153 -13.17 0.48 11.18
CA VAL A 153 -12.30 -0.70 11.34
C VAL A 153 -10.96 -0.31 11.93
N VAL A 154 -10.36 0.74 11.36
CA VAL A 154 -9.06 1.25 11.80
C VAL A 154 -9.17 2.76 12.00
N PRO A 155 -9.51 3.20 13.22
CA PRO A 155 -9.59 4.62 13.53
C PRO A 155 -8.28 5.34 13.23
N ALA A 156 -8.38 6.58 12.76
CA ALA A 156 -7.21 7.42 12.59
C ALA A 156 -6.44 7.54 13.92
N PRO A 157 -5.10 7.45 13.90
CA PRO A 157 -4.33 7.50 15.13
C PRO A 157 -4.51 8.85 15.83
N ILE A 158 -4.76 8.77 17.14
CA ILE A 158 -4.86 9.97 17.97
C ILE A 158 -3.49 10.64 18.15
N GLU A 159 -3.52 11.94 18.33
CA GLU A 159 -2.33 12.82 18.42
C GLU A 159 -1.28 12.34 19.45
N ALA A 160 -1.73 11.73 20.56
CA ALA A 160 -0.86 11.14 21.57
C ALA A 160 -0.04 9.92 21.08
N LEU A 161 -0.56 9.17 20.09
CA LEU A 161 0.18 8.12 19.41
C LEU A 161 1.12 8.71 18.34
N MET A 162 0.79 9.87 17.83
CA MET A 162 1.57 10.59 16.82
C MET A 162 2.84 11.23 17.40
N SER A 163 2.77 11.80 18.61
CA SER A 163 3.92 12.42 19.27
C SER A 163 5.06 11.45 19.60
N ARG A 164 4.77 10.16 19.72
CA ARG A 164 5.76 9.09 19.88
C ARG A 164 6.35 8.57 18.58
N ALA A 165 5.81 9.03 17.45
CA ALA A 165 6.18 8.58 16.11
C ALA A 165 6.93 9.67 15.36
N ALA A 166 8.11 9.96 15.76
CA ALA A 166 8.93 10.99 15.15
C ALA A 166 9.18 10.84 13.63
N PHE A 167 8.58 9.81 12.95
CA PHE A 167 9.07 9.38 11.66
C PHE A 167 8.03 8.99 10.60
N ALA A 168 6.73 9.06 10.89
CA ALA A 168 5.70 8.79 9.90
C ALA A 168 4.89 10.05 9.60
N ARG A 169 4.67 10.35 8.33
CA ARG A 169 3.70 11.37 7.92
C ARG A 169 2.31 10.74 7.91
N ILE A 170 1.38 11.31 8.68
CA ILE A 170 -0.02 10.87 8.73
C ILE A 170 -0.89 11.86 7.97
N VAL A 171 -1.77 11.33 7.14
CA VAL A 171 -2.80 12.10 6.42
C VAL A 171 -4.16 11.51 6.77
N THR A 172 -5.08 12.35 7.22
CA THR A 172 -6.45 11.94 7.51
C THR A 172 -7.40 12.56 6.49
N LEU A 173 -8.15 11.73 5.80
CA LEU A 173 -9.15 12.13 4.81
C LEU A 173 -10.52 12.22 5.47
N ARG A 174 -11.25 13.29 5.15
CA ARG A 174 -12.55 13.58 5.75
C ARG A 174 -13.66 12.77 5.09
N GLU A 175 -14.56 12.23 5.92
CA GLU A 175 -15.76 11.50 5.49
C GLU A 175 -15.42 10.25 4.66
N VAL A 176 -14.28 9.61 4.94
CA VAL A 176 -13.80 8.41 4.26
C VAL A 176 -13.77 7.25 5.25
N GLY A 177 -14.32 6.12 4.84
CA GLY A 177 -14.29 4.87 5.60
C GLY A 177 -13.17 3.94 5.13
N HIS A 178 -13.13 2.72 5.68
CA HIS A 178 -12.03 1.78 5.53
C HIS A 178 -11.79 1.30 4.09
N LEU A 179 -12.85 0.79 3.46
CA LEU A 179 -12.75 0.24 2.10
C LEU A 179 -12.66 1.35 1.06
N ALA A 180 -13.31 2.48 1.31
CA ALA A 180 -13.31 3.62 0.40
C ALA A 180 -11.90 4.22 0.19
N LEU A 181 -10.98 4.04 1.14
CA LEU A 181 -9.60 4.56 1.02
C LEU A 181 -8.89 4.10 -0.25
N ILE A 182 -9.06 2.84 -0.66
CA ILE A 182 -8.38 2.29 -1.85
C ILE A 182 -8.94 2.80 -3.18
N PHE A 183 -10.13 3.41 -3.15
CA PHE A 183 -10.78 4.01 -4.32
C PHE A 183 -10.78 5.54 -4.27
N HIS A 184 -10.34 6.14 -3.15
CA HIS A 184 -10.43 7.56 -2.94
C HIS A 184 -9.42 8.34 -3.78
N PRO A 185 -9.85 9.29 -4.64
CA PRO A 185 -8.95 9.98 -5.57
C PRO A 185 -7.79 10.71 -4.88
N GLU A 186 -8.06 11.32 -3.72
CA GLU A 186 -7.03 12.03 -2.94
C GLU A 186 -6.02 11.05 -2.34
N ALA A 187 -6.47 9.87 -1.84
CA ALA A 187 -5.55 8.83 -1.38
C ALA A 187 -4.63 8.36 -2.52
N MET A 188 -5.19 8.09 -3.69
CA MET A 188 -4.42 7.72 -4.88
C MET A 188 -3.42 8.79 -5.28
N ARG A 189 -3.83 10.07 -5.24
CA ARG A 189 -2.97 11.22 -5.55
C ARG A 189 -1.79 11.31 -4.57
N ILE A 190 -2.03 11.12 -3.29
CA ILE A 190 -0.98 11.11 -2.26
C ILE A 190 0.00 9.98 -2.51
N VAL A 191 -0.50 8.76 -2.78
CA VAL A 191 0.34 7.60 -3.15
C VAL A 191 1.23 7.95 -4.33
N GLY A 192 0.67 8.40 -5.45
CA GLY A 192 1.44 8.75 -6.64
C GLY A 192 2.47 9.86 -6.43
N THR A 193 2.15 10.84 -5.58
CA THR A 193 3.07 11.93 -5.23
C THR A 193 4.26 11.40 -4.41
N GLU A 194 4.00 10.54 -3.43
CA GLU A 194 5.03 9.96 -2.58
C GLU A 194 6.00 9.07 -3.38
N LEU A 195 5.47 8.25 -4.28
CA LEU A 195 6.29 7.43 -5.16
C LEU A 195 7.21 8.29 -6.05
N ARG A 196 6.69 9.37 -6.63
CA ARG A 196 7.48 10.29 -7.46
C ARG A 196 8.58 11.00 -6.67
N ALA A 197 8.29 11.45 -5.46
CA ALA A 197 9.26 12.14 -4.61
C ALA A 197 10.47 11.25 -4.28
N ASN A 198 10.23 9.97 -4.03
CA ASN A 198 11.30 9.02 -3.71
C ASN A 198 12.04 8.48 -4.95
N ARG A 199 11.39 8.46 -6.12
CA ARG A 199 12.02 8.13 -7.39
C ARG A 199 13.06 9.18 -7.81
N ALA A 200 12.75 10.45 -7.67
CA ALA A 200 13.67 11.56 -7.98
C ALA A 200 14.92 11.55 -7.11
N SER A 201 14.80 11.15 -5.84
CA SER A 201 15.94 11.08 -4.90
C SER A 201 16.91 9.93 -5.20
N GLY A 202 16.44 8.84 -5.83
CA GLY A 202 17.26 7.68 -6.21
C GLY A 202 18.10 7.93 -7.49
N GLY A 203 17.61 8.80 -8.37
CA GLY A 203 18.31 9.11 -9.63
C GLY A 203 19.59 9.94 -9.45
N ASN A 204 19.68 10.75 -8.40
CA ASN A 204 20.86 11.57 -8.13
C ASN A 204 21.98 10.85 -7.35
N ALA A 205 21.68 9.70 -6.73
CA ALA A 205 22.70 8.96 -5.97
C ALA A 205 23.58 8.04 -6.84
N ALA A 206 23.19 7.80 -8.08
CA ALA A 206 23.97 6.99 -9.03
C ALA A 206 24.89 7.80 -9.96
N ALA A 207 24.92 9.14 -9.81
CA ALA A 207 25.70 10.05 -10.65
C ALA A 207 26.82 10.79 -9.88
N GLN A 208 27.24 10.29 -8.70
CA GLN A 208 28.43 10.79 -7.98
C GLN A 208 29.45 9.70 -7.75
#